data_f584dba58d58f36ce4c80bdeb6348ec6
#
_entry.id   f584dba58d58f36ce4c80bdeb6348ec6
#
_cell.length_a   1.000
_cell.length_b   1.000
_cell.length_c   1.000
_cell.angle_alpha   90.00
_cell.angle_beta   90.00
_cell.angle_gamma   90.00
#
_symmetry.space_group_name_H-M   'P 1'
#
loop_
_entity.id
_entity.type
_entity.pdbx_description
1 polymer ?
#
loop_
_entity_poly.entity_id
_entity_poly.type
_entity_poly.pdbx_seq_one_letter_code
_entity_poly.pdbx_strand_id
1 'polypeptide(L)'
;TALKNEYSGKDLTNMLVKVGEIIDLFNKIPDRYDQKVLEQIAIAGCLNTEKFLDSKEKSKEASNYVAQRINISRPDFDRGWKGEYSKENGFVFRRELRGVEDIINIDNDLLHSQLIENLNKNYSDILQLFESPGSLINKEGDQIDIYSPSQLLDTINDMGKKGLTMQRYKGLGEMNPEQLWETTLDPNNRSLIQVKIDDEESSKGIFEDLMGENVLPRKEFIESRAESVTNLDI
;
A
#
# COMPACT_ATOMS: atom_id res chain seq x y z
N THR A 1 -25.03 -9.07 21.54
CA THR A 1 -23.92 -8.32 22.20
C THR A 1 -22.65 -8.74 21.50
N ALA A 2 -22.20 -7.95 20.55
CA ALA A 2 -20.90 -8.16 19.93
C ALA A 2 -19.83 -8.06 21.02
N LEU A 3 -18.98 -9.08 21.13
CA LEU A 3 -17.79 -9.05 21.95
C LEU A 3 -16.92 -7.90 21.42
N LYS A 4 -16.87 -6.79 22.16
CA LYS A 4 -15.92 -5.72 21.89
C LYS A 4 -14.55 -6.21 22.35
N ASN A 5 -13.70 -6.62 21.43
CA ASN A 5 -12.29 -6.83 21.72
C ASN A 5 -11.64 -5.46 21.84
N GLU A 6 -11.12 -5.14 23.01
CA GLU A 6 -10.36 -3.93 23.26
C GLU A 6 -8.86 -4.27 23.27
N TYR A 7 -8.09 -3.56 22.47
CA TYR A 7 -6.63 -3.72 22.36
C TYR A 7 -5.95 -2.48 22.91
N SER A 8 -5.05 -2.65 23.87
CA SER A 8 -4.27 -1.56 24.44
C SER A 8 -2.84 -2.00 24.80
N GLY A 9 -1.93 -1.06 24.93
CA GLY A 9 -0.56 -1.33 25.34
C GLY A 9 0.14 -2.39 24.48
N LYS A 10 0.63 -3.47 25.10
CA LYS A 10 1.37 -4.54 24.42
C LYS A 10 0.50 -5.31 23.41
N ASP A 11 -0.77 -5.51 23.67
CA ASP A 11 -1.66 -6.25 22.77
C ASP A 11 -1.89 -5.47 21.49
N LEU A 12 -2.07 -4.15 21.60
CA LEU A 12 -2.14 -3.28 20.43
C LEU A 12 -0.81 -3.29 19.66
N THR A 13 0.33 -3.24 20.34
CA THR A 13 1.65 -3.30 19.69
C THR A 13 1.82 -4.62 18.92
N ASN A 14 1.46 -5.75 19.51
CA ASN A 14 1.54 -7.05 18.86
C ASN A 14 0.60 -7.14 17.65
N MET A 15 -0.58 -6.55 17.73
CA MET A 15 -1.51 -6.45 16.61
C MET A 15 -0.92 -5.60 15.48
N LEU A 16 -0.30 -4.46 15.79
CA LEU A 16 0.32 -3.57 14.81
C LEU A 16 1.50 -4.22 14.08
N VAL A 17 2.29 -5.05 14.75
CA VAL A 17 3.36 -5.82 14.09
C VAL A 17 2.77 -6.71 13.00
N LYS A 18 1.71 -7.46 13.32
CA LYS A 18 1.02 -8.32 12.35
C LYS A 18 0.33 -7.54 11.23
N VAL A 19 -0.23 -6.37 11.55
CA VAL A 19 -0.77 -5.45 10.55
C VAL A 19 0.33 -4.97 9.61
N GLY A 20 1.53 -4.66 10.13
CA GLY A 20 2.70 -4.33 9.31
C GLY A 20 3.07 -5.46 8.35
N GLU A 21 3.12 -6.72 8.83
CA GLU A 21 3.40 -7.89 7.99
C GLU A 21 2.36 -8.08 6.86
N ILE A 22 1.08 -7.81 7.15
CA ILE A 22 0.00 -7.83 6.15
C ILE A 22 0.25 -6.76 5.07
N ILE A 23 0.58 -5.54 5.49
CA ILE A 23 0.85 -4.43 4.57
C ILE A 23 2.08 -4.71 3.71
N ASP A 24 3.14 -5.29 4.28
CA ASP A 24 4.32 -5.72 3.52
C ASP A 24 4.00 -6.78 2.46
N LEU A 25 2.99 -7.64 2.70
CA LEU A 25 2.50 -8.57 1.69
C LEU A 25 1.72 -7.83 0.58
N PHE A 26 0.87 -6.87 0.95
CA PHE A 26 0.15 -6.05 -0.04
C PHE A 26 1.11 -5.21 -0.90
N ASN A 27 2.18 -4.68 -0.33
CA ASN A 27 3.21 -3.92 -1.05
C ASN A 27 4.01 -4.75 -2.08
N LYS A 28 3.95 -6.08 -2.01
CA LYS A 28 4.54 -6.98 -3.02
C LYS A 28 3.61 -7.23 -4.22
N ILE A 29 2.37 -6.78 -4.14
CA ILE A 29 1.40 -6.89 -5.21
C ILE A 29 1.71 -5.81 -6.25
N PRO A 30 1.69 -6.13 -7.55
CA PRO A 30 1.92 -5.16 -8.61
C PRO A 30 0.98 -3.96 -8.52
N ASP A 31 1.49 -2.74 -8.77
CA ASP A 31 0.76 -1.46 -8.66
C ASP A 31 -0.45 -1.34 -9.60
N ARG A 32 -0.56 -2.22 -10.60
CA ARG A 32 -1.74 -2.28 -11.48
C ARG A 32 -3.03 -2.67 -10.75
N TYR A 33 -2.93 -3.24 -9.54
CA TYR A 33 -4.07 -3.63 -8.73
C TYR A 33 -4.31 -2.61 -7.62
N ASP A 34 -5.57 -2.25 -7.40
CA ASP A 34 -5.97 -1.40 -6.27
C ASP A 34 -5.83 -2.20 -4.96
N GLN A 35 -4.75 -1.92 -4.21
CA GLN A 35 -4.43 -2.60 -2.95
C GLN A 35 -5.52 -2.40 -1.90
N LYS A 36 -6.17 -1.23 -1.86
CA LYS A 36 -7.27 -0.93 -0.91
C LYS A 36 -8.50 -1.77 -1.21
N VAL A 37 -8.81 -1.99 -2.49
CA VAL A 37 -9.91 -2.89 -2.90
C VAL A 37 -9.59 -4.33 -2.54
N LEU A 38 -8.37 -4.77 -2.81
CA LEU A 38 -7.94 -6.12 -2.46
C LEU A 38 -7.98 -6.36 -0.94
N GLU A 39 -7.62 -5.38 -0.14
CA GLU A 39 -7.74 -5.42 1.32
C GLU A 39 -9.20 -5.62 1.74
N GLN A 40 -10.16 -4.93 1.12
CA GLN A 40 -11.59 -5.14 1.42
C GLN A 40 -12.09 -6.53 0.98
N ILE A 41 -11.58 -7.08 -0.13
CA ILE A 41 -11.85 -8.47 -0.53
C ILE A 41 -11.32 -9.45 0.54
N ALA A 42 -10.11 -9.19 1.04
CA ALA A 42 -9.48 -10.01 2.07
C ALA A 42 -10.27 -9.99 3.39
N ILE A 43 -10.66 -8.81 3.85
CA ILE A 43 -11.47 -8.63 5.07
C ILE A 43 -12.83 -9.28 4.94
N ALA A 44 -13.45 -9.23 3.75
CA ALA A 44 -14.72 -9.90 3.47
C ALA A 44 -14.60 -11.44 3.42
N GLY A 45 -13.39 -12.00 3.58
CA GLY A 45 -13.16 -13.46 3.47
C GLY A 45 -13.34 -14.01 2.05
N CYS A 46 -13.29 -13.13 1.04
CA CYS A 46 -13.56 -13.44 -0.36
C CYS A 46 -12.28 -13.75 -1.18
N LEU A 47 -11.11 -13.88 -0.54
CA LEU A 47 -9.88 -14.33 -1.20
C LEU A 47 -9.97 -15.79 -1.64
N ASN A 48 -10.64 -16.65 -0.85
CA ASN A 48 -10.91 -18.01 -1.26
C ASN A 48 -12.18 -18.08 -2.10
N THR A 49 -12.01 -18.02 -3.41
CA THR A 49 -13.11 -17.99 -4.37
C THR A 49 -13.86 -19.31 -4.48
N GLU A 50 -13.28 -20.44 -4.09
CA GLU A 50 -13.92 -21.77 -4.12
C GLU A 50 -15.24 -21.81 -3.32
N LYS A 51 -15.34 -20.97 -2.27
CA LYS A 51 -16.53 -20.92 -1.41
C LYS A 51 -17.81 -20.45 -2.10
N PHE A 52 -17.70 -19.74 -3.24
CA PHE A 52 -18.83 -19.15 -3.94
C PHE A 52 -18.83 -19.38 -5.46
N LEU A 53 -17.81 -20.09 -6.00
CA LEU A 53 -17.70 -20.39 -7.44
C LEU A 53 -18.87 -21.18 -8.02
N ASP A 54 -19.51 -22.02 -7.22
CA ASP A 54 -20.52 -22.97 -7.69
C ASP A 54 -21.93 -22.37 -7.79
N SER A 55 -22.14 -21.16 -7.30
CA SER A 55 -23.44 -20.49 -7.30
C SER A 55 -23.33 -19.03 -7.76
N LYS A 56 -24.07 -18.68 -8.82
CA LYS A 56 -24.18 -17.29 -9.29
C LYS A 56 -24.74 -16.35 -8.19
N GLU A 57 -25.63 -16.85 -7.35
CA GLU A 57 -26.22 -16.08 -6.26
C GLU A 57 -25.16 -15.75 -5.21
N LYS A 58 -24.39 -16.75 -4.76
CA LYS A 58 -23.30 -16.55 -3.80
C LYS A 58 -22.22 -15.64 -4.34
N SER A 59 -21.85 -15.78 -5.61
CA SER A 59 -20.88 -14.89 -6.29
C SER A 59 -21.36 -13.44 -6.32
N LYS A 60 -22.65 -13.23 -6.57
CA LYS A 60 -23.27 -11.90 -6.55
C LYS A 60 -23.37 -11.34 -5.13
N GLU A 61 -23.70 -12.14 -4.15
CA GLU A 61 -23.72 -11.73 -2.74
C GLU A 61 -22.33 -11.33 -2.27
N ALA A 62 -21.31 -12.15 -2.56
CA ALA A 62 -19.92 -11.86 -2.21
C ALA A 62 -19.43 -10.54 -2.84
N SER A 63 -19.64 -10.35 -4.15
CA SER A 63 -19.23 -9.14 -4.86
C SER A 63 -19.97 -7.90 -4.39
N ASN A 64 -21.27 -8.01 -4.09
CA ASN A 64 -22.05 -6.90 -3.51
C ASN A 64 -21.57 -6.55 -2.10
N TYR A 65 -21.28 -7.56 -1.28
CA TYR A 65 -20.75 -7.32 0.06
C TYR A 65 -19.41 -6.60 0.03
N VAL A 66 -18.49 -7.04 -0.83
CA VAL A 66 -17.21 -6.34 -1.03
C VAL A 66 -17.43 -4.90 -1.52
N ALA A 67 -18.34 -4.69 -2.49
CA ALA A 67 -18.66 -3.35 -2.98
C ALA A 67 -19.21 -2.43 -1.87
N GLN A 68 -20.05 -2.96 -0.97
CA GLN A 68 -20.52 -2.21 0.20
C GLN A 68 -19.36 -1.81 1.11
N ARG A 69 -18.43 -2.73 1.36
CA ARG A 69 -17.24 -2.44 2.18
C ARG A 69 -16.35 -1.38 1.54
N ILE A 70 -16.12 -1.46 0.22
CA ILE A 70 -15.38 -0.42 -0.51
C ILE A 70 -16.05 0.94 -0.34
N ASN A 71 -17.38 1.00 -0.48
CA ASN A 71 -18.13 2.25 -0.35
C ASN A 71 -18.07 2.83 1.08
N ILE A 72 -18.08 1.98 2.11
CA ILE A 72 -17.98 2.44 3.51
C ILE A 72 -16.56 2.93 3.84
N SER A 73 -15.53 2.26 3.33
CA SER A 73 -14.13 2.61 3.59
C SER A 73 -13.64 3.85 2.84
N ARG A 74 -14.39 4.32 1.85
CA ARG A 74 -14.02 5.47 1.01
C ARG A 74 -14.83 6.73 1.37
N PRO A 75 -14.24 7.92 1.17
CA PRO A 75 -14.95 9.18 1.37
C PRO A 75 -16.14 9.32 0.41
N ASP A 76 -17.12 10.14 0.77
CA ASP A 76 -18.41 10.27 0.06
C ASP A 76 -18.27 10.56 -1.43
N PHE A 77 -17.27 11.33 -1.83
CA PHE A 77 -17.01 11.64 -3.25
C PHE A 77 -16.45 10.48 -4.05
N ASP A 78 -15.95 9.43 -3.37
CA ASP A 78 -15.35 8.22 -3.98
C ASP A 78 -16.23 6.97 -3.83
N ARG A 79 -17.51 7.14 -3.52
CA ARG A 79 -18.50 6.05 -3.39
C ARG A 79 -19.26 5.80 -4.69
N GLY A 80 -20.11 4.79 -4.67
CA GLY A 80 -20.96 4.40 -5.80
C GLY A 80 -20.48 3.14 -6.53
N TRP A 81 -19.52 2.43 -5.95
CA TRP A 81 -18.99 1.20 -6.49
C TRP A 81 -20.01 0.06 -6.44
N LYS A 82 -20.12 -0.67 -7.56
CA LYS A 82 -20.89 -1.90 -7.72
C LYS A 82 -19.93 -3.00 -8.12
N GLY A 83 -20.11 -4.20 -7.54
CA GLY A 83 -19.22 -5.32 -7.74
C GLY A 83 -19.88 -6.45 -8.52
N GLU A 84 -19.09 -7.11 -9.36
CA GLU A 84 -19.42 -8.35 -10.04
C GLU A 84 -18.25 -9.32 -9.89
N TYR A 85 -18.55 -10.61 -9.80
CA TYR A 85 -17.53 -11.66 -9.83
C TYR A 85 -17.87 -12.68 -10.90
N SER A 86 -16.88 -13.06 -11.71
CA SER A 86 -16.98 -14.14 -12.67
C SER A 86 -15.75 -15.04 -12.66
N LYS A 87 -15.94 -16.30 -13.08
CA LYS A 87 -14.84 -17.27 -13.21
C LYS A 87 -13.79 -16.85 -14.23
N GLU A 88 -14.14 -16.01 -15.18
CA GLU A 88 -13.26 -15.57 -16.26
C GLU A 88 -12.45 -14.34 -15.87
N ASN A 89 -13.08 -13.37 -15.21
CA ASN A 89 -12.50 -12.03 -14.96
C ASN A 89 -12.12 -11.76 -13.50
N GLY A 90 -12.51 -12.64 -12.55
CA GLY A 90 -12.35 -12.34 -11.13
C GLY A 90 -13.36 -11.31 -10.64
N PHE A 91 -12.95 -10.43 -9.73
CA PHE A 91 -13.75 -9.32 -9.23
C PHE A 91 -13.58 -8.10 -10.15
N VAL A 92 -14.71 -7.53 -10.57
CA VAL A 92 -14.76 -6.28 -11.34
C VAL A 92 -15.66 -5.32 -10.58
N PHE A 93 -15.11 -4.18 -10.19
CA PHE A 93 -15.86 -3.11 -9.55
C PHE A 93 -15.98 -1.94 -10.50
N ARG A 94 -17.20 -1.41 -10.65
CA ARG A 94 -17.53 -0.33 -11.56
C ARG A 94 -18.24 0.78 -10.81
N ARG A 95 -17.93 2.01 -11.18
CA ARG A 95 -18.69 3.18 -10.75
C ARG A 95 -18.76 4.18 -11.90
N GLU A 96 -19.82 4.95 -11.94
CA GLU A 96 -19.96 6.08 -12.85
C GLU A 96 -19.86 7.40 -12.05
N LEU A 97 -18.91 8.24 -12.43
CA LEU A 97 -18.71 9.55 -11.83
C LEU A 97 -18.66 10.61 -12.92
N ARG A 98 -19.64 11.54 -12.93
CA ARG A 98 -19.72 12.63 -13.90
C ARG A 98 -19.69 12.16 -15.37
N GLY A 99 -20.31 11.03 -15.67
CA GLY A 99 -20.36 10.45 -17.01
C GLY A 99 -19.08 9.70 -17.43
N VAL A 100 -18.13 9.51 -16.51
CA VAL A 100 -16.94 8.66 -16.73
C VAL A 100 -17.09 7.39 -15.93
N GLU A 101 -16.87 6.26 -16.57
CA GLU A 101 -16.86 4.96 -15.89
C GLU A 101 -15.46 4.65 -15.36
N ASP A 102 -15.37 4.46 -14.04
CA ASP A 102 -14.17 3.95 -13.37
C ASP A 102 -14.31 2.43 -13.20
N ILE A 103 -13.26 1.69 -13.51
CA ILE A 103 -13.23 0.23 -13.42
C ILE A 103 -12.00 -0.21 -12.61
N ILE A 104 -12.22 -1.05 -11.60
CA ILE A 104 -11.17 -1.73 -10.85
C ILE A 104 -11.32 -3.22 -11.10
N ASN A 105 -10.25 -3.86 -11.56
CA ASN A 105 -10.24 -5.29 -11.86
C ASN A 105 -9.22 -6.03 -10.97
N ILE A 106 -9.69 -7.06 -10.29
CA ILE A 106 -8.87 -8.00 -9.51
C ILE A 106 -9.06 -9.38 -10.15
N ASP A 107 -8.14 -9.73 -11.01
CA ASP A 107 -8.20 -10.95 -11.82
C ASP A 107 -7.96 -12.23 -11.02
N ASN A 108 -8.29 -13.36 -11.64
CA ASN A 108 -8.11 -14.65 -11.00
C ASN A 108 -6.64 -15.07 -10.89
N ASP A 109 -5.75 -14.56 -11.74
CA ASP A 109 -4.32 -14.86 -11.67
C ASP A 109 -3.74 -14.33 -10.35
N LEU A 110 -4.13 -13.13 -9.97
CA LEU A 110 -3.79 -12.60 -8.66
C LEU A 110 -4.44 -13.39 -7.52
N LEU A 111 -5.76 -13.64 -7.60
CA LEU A 111 -6.52 -14.32 -6.53
C LEU A 111 -6.00 -15.74 -6.25
N HIS A 112 -5.46 -16.43 -7.24
CA HIS A 112 -4.85 -17.77 -7.08
C HIS A 112 -3.33 -17.73 -6.92
N SER A 113 -2.73 -16.55 -6.76
CA SER A 113 -1.29 -16.42 -6.55
C SER A 113 -0.86 -16.93 -5.18
N GLN A 114 0.37 -17.42 -5.09
CA GLN A 114 0.99 -17.89 -3.83
C GLN A 114 0.98 -16.82 -2.74
N LEU A 115 1.04 -15.54 -3.14
CA LEU A 115 1.02 -14.41 -2.21
C LEU A 115 -0.35 -14.28 -1.54
N ILE A 116 -1.44 -14.36 -2.32
CA ILE A 116 -2.81 -14.30 -1.80
C ILE A 116 -3.14 -15.54 -0.97
N GLU A 117 -2.68 -16.71 -1.38
CA GLU A 117 -2.82 -17.94 -0.59
C GLU A 117 -2.14 -17.81 0.76
N ASN A 118 -0.91 -17.28 0.81
CA ASN A 118 -0.18 -17.00 2.03
C ASN A 118 -0.92 -16.01 2.93
N LEU A 119 -1.43 -14.92 2.35
CA LEU A 119 -2.22 -13.91 3.07
C LEU A 119 -3.46 -14.55 3.72
N ASN A 120 -4.23 -15.30 2.94
CA ASN A 120 -5.45 -15.96 3.41
C ASN A 120 -5.17 -16.99 4.52
N LYS A 121 -4.09 -17.77 4.39
CA LYS A 121 -3.75 -18.83 5.34
C LYS A 121 -3.24 -18.30 6.67
N ASN A 122 -2.41 -17.27 6.67
CA ASN A 122 -1.70 -16.83 7.87
C ASN A 122 -2.33 -15.62 8.56
N TYR A 123 -3.16 -14.84 7.87
CA TYR A 123 -3.66 -13.57 8.38
C TYR A 123 -5.19 -13.41 8.34
N SER A 124 -5.93 -14.46 7.98
CA SER A 124 -7.40 -14.42 7.93
C SER A 124 -8.03 -13.98 9.25
N ASP A 125 -7.51 -14.45 10.38
CA ASP A 125 -8.04 -14.13 11.71
C ASP A 125 -7.92 -12.63 12.02
N ILE A 126 -6.81 -12.01 11.60
CA ILE A 126 -6.60 -10.56 11.81
C ILE A 126 -7.46 -9.74 10.87
N LEU A 127 -7.56 -10.17 9.60
CA LEU A 127 -8.40 -9.50 8.61
C LEU A 127 -9.87 -9.52 9.04
N GLN A 128 -10.34 -10.61 9.62
CA GLN A 128 -11.71 -10.73 10.14
C GLN A 128 -12.01 -9.76 11.30
N LEU A 129 -11.02 -9.31 12.06
CA LEU A 129 -11.24 -8.29 13.10
C LEU A 129 -11.76 -6.97 12.52
N PHE A 130 -11.46 -6.70 11.25
CA PHE A 130 -11.90 -5.51 10.53
C PHE A 130 -13.22 -5.71 9.76
N GLU A 131 -13.87 -6.87 9.89
CA GLU A 131 -15.17 -7.11 9.25
C GLU A 131 -16.23 -6.12 9.76
N SER A 132 -16.23 -5.85 11.06
CA SER A 132 -16.96 -4.73 11.64
C SER A 132 -16.04 -3.53 11.85
N PRO A 133 -16.51 -2.30 11.60
CA PRO A 133 -15.71 -1.11 11.87
C PRO A 133 -15.22 -1.07 13.31
N GLY A 134 -13.92 -0.90 13.49
CA GLY A 134 -13.31 -0.63 14.78
C GLY A 134 -13.25 0.86 15.08
N SER A 135 -12.89 1.23 16.30
CA SER A 135 -12.65 2.62 16.69
C SER A 135 -11.29 2.74 17.35
N LEU A 136 -10.49 3.66 16.89
CA LEU A 136 -9.27 4.09 17.56
C LEU A 136 -9.59 5.28 18.45
N ILE A 137 -9.31 5.18 19.75
CA ILE A 137 -9.51 6.26 20.72
C ILE A 137 -8.14 6.80 21.10
N ASN A 138 -7.92 8.10 20.88
CA ASN A 138 -6.68 8.76 21.27
C ASN A 138 -6.69 9.14 22.75
N LYS A 139 -5.57 9.69 23.26
CA LYS A 139 -5.44 10.15 24.66
C LYS A 139 -6.36 11.33 24.98
N GLU A 140 -6.77 12.08 23.98
CA GLU A 140 -7.64 13.25 24.10
C GLU A 140 -9.13 12.83 24.11
N GLY A 141 -9.43 11.55 23.82
CA GLY A 141 -10.77 11.00 23.80
C GLY A 141 -11.45 11.07 22.41
N ASP A 142 -10.73 11.54 21.38
CA ASP A 142 -11.27 11.56 20.02
C ASP A 142 -11.35 10.13 19.48
N GLN A 143 -12.45 9.83 18.83
CA GLN A 143 -12.74 8.54 18.23
C GLN A 143 -12.62 8.63 16.71
N ILE A 144 -11.81 7.73 16.13
CA ILE A 144 -11.61 7.62 14.69
C ILE A 144 -12.05 6.23 14.26
N ASP A 145 -12.97 6.14 13.31
CA ASP A 145 -13.44 4.86 12.77
C ASP A 145 -12.38 4.24 11.85
N ILE A 146 -12.13 2.94 12.06
CA ILE A 146 -11.13 2.16 11.35
C ILE A 146 -11.82 1.02 10.60
N TYR A 147 -11.61 0.97 9.29
CA TYR A 147 -12.25 0.01 8.38
C TYR A 147 -11.27 -1.01 7.79
N SER A 148 -9.95 -0.81 8.00
CA SER A 148 -8.94 -1.68 7.43
C SER A 148 -7.61 -1.64 8.20
N PRO A 149 -6.76 -2.69 8.07
CA PRO A 149 -5.39 -2.71 8.60
C PRO A 149 -4.54 -1.52 8.15
N SER A 150 -4.57 -1.19 6.85
CA SER A 150 -3.81 -0.06 6.31
C SER A 150 -4.23 1.26 6.95
N GLN A 151 -5.53 1.52 7.05
CA GLN A 151 -6.04 2.72 7.71
C GLN A 151 -5.63 2.80 9.19
N LEU A 152 -5.63 1.66 9.91
CA LEU A 152 -5.18 1.62 11.30
C LEU A 152 -3.73 2.07 11.42
N LEU A 153 -2.83 1.51 10.58
CA LEU A 153 -1.41 1.85 10.63
C LEU A 153 -1.16 3.30 10.22
N ASP A 154 -1.82 3.76 9.16
CA ASP A 154 -1.72 5.15 8.68
C ASP A 154 -2.18 6.13 9.77
N THR A 155 -3.34 5.87 10.38
CA THR A 155 -3.88 6.73 11.45
C THR A 155 -2.93 6.81 12.64
N ILE A 156 -2.37 5.68 13.09
CA ILE A 156 -1.41 5.67 14.20
C ILE A 156 -0.11 6.39 13.82
N ASN A 157 0.40 6.18 12.61
CA ASN A 157 1.57 6.88 12.11
C ASN A 157 1.34 8.40 12.03
N ASP A 158 0.18 8.82 11.55
CA ASP A 158 -0.15 10.26 11.47
C ASP A 158 -0.28 10.89 12.86
N MET A 159 -0.88 10.16 13.81
CA MET A 159 -0.91 10.59 15.21
C MET A 159 0.51 10.67 15.80
N GLY A 160 1.39 9.72 15.49
CA GLY A 160 2.78 9.69 15.94
C GLY A 160 3.64 10.79 15.32
N LYS A 161 3.32 11.20 14.10
CA LYS A 161 4.00 12.30 13.39
C LYS A 161 3.52 13.69 13.82
N LYS A 162 2.42 13.78 14.55
CA LYS A 162 1.88 15.07 15.01
C LYS A 162 2.92 15.79 15.88
N GLY A 163 3.36 16.96 15.43
CA GLY A 163 4.41 17.75 16.06
C GLY A 163 5.84 17.44 15.59
N LEU A 164 6.05 16.48 14.70
CA LEU A 164 7.32 16.29 14.03
C LEU A 164 7.40 17.20 12.80
N THR A 165 8.54 17.86 12.65
CA THR A 165 8.86 18.62 11.43
C THR A 165 9.87 17.82 10.63
N MET A 166 9.52 17.41 9.40
CA MET A 166 10.46 16.79 8.48
C MET A 166 10.99 17.85 7.51
N GLN A 167 12.32 17.91 7.39
CA GLN A 167 13.00 18.75 6.42
C GLN A 167 13.72 17.86 5.43
N ARG A 168 13.55 18.14 4.13
CA ARG A 168 14.27 17.46 3.06
C ARG A 168 15.24 18.45 2.42
N TYR A 169 16.52 18.13 2.48
CA TYR A 169 17.57 18.94 1.87
C TYR A 169 17.96 18.33 0.53
N LYS A 170 17.99 19.16 -0.53
CA LYS A 170 18.42 18.74 -1.88
C LYS A 170 19.94 18.81 -2.05
N GLY A 171 20.61 19.55 -1.16
CA GLY A 171 22.06 19.66 -1.17
C GLY A 171 22.63 20.09 0.17
N LEU A 172 23.91 19.82 0.39
CA LEU A 172 24.59 20.12 1.64
C LEU A 172 24.69 21.63 1.93
N GLY A 173 24.63 22.47 0.88
CA GLY A 173 24.68 23.93 1.02
C GLY A 173 23.43 24.55 1.64
N GLU A 174 22.34 23.79 1.78
CA GLU A 174 21.09 24.22 2.42
C GLU A 174 21.10 23.98 3.94
N MET A 175 22.11 23.25 4.42
CA MET A 175 22.23 22.86 5.84
C MET A 175 23.07 23.88 6.61
N ASN A 176 22.63 24.16 7.85
CA ASN A 176 23.49 24.85 8.79
C ASN A 176 24.61 23.90 9.33
N PRO A 177 25.68 24.42 9.97
CA PRO A 177 26.80 23.61 10.41
C PRO A 177 26.42 22.46 11.36
N GLU A 178 25.47 22.66 12.25
CA GLU A 178 25.01 21.63 13.21
C GLU A 178 24.26 20.51 12.49
N GLN A 179 23.36 20.86 11.57
CA GLN A 179 22.61 19.89 10.75
C GLN A 179 23.56 19.07 9.86
N LEU A 180 24.56 19.74 9.28
CA LEU A 180 25.58 19.06 8.45
C LEU A 180 26.42 18.10 9.28
N TRP A 181 26.78 18.49 10.52
CA TRP A 181 27.51 17.61 11.42
C TRP A 181 26.68 16.37 11.76
N GLU A 182 25.47 16.56 12.30
CA GLU A 182 24.62 15.48 12.79
C GLU A 182 24.22 14.48 11.71
N THR A 183 23.99 14.94 10.47
CA THR A 183 23.48 14.09 9.38
C THR A 183 24.58 13.44 8.54
N THR A 184 25.75 14.11 8.39
CA THR A 184 26.74 13.72 7.37
C THR A 184 28.14 13.49 7.91
N LEU A 185 28.55 14.19 8.99
CA LEU A 185 29.93 14.23 9.44
C LEU A 185 30.18 13.43 10.73
N ASP A 186 29.19 13.32 11.62
CA ASP A 186 29.34 12.60 12.88
C ASP A 186 29.72 11.13 12.64
N PRO A 187 30.90 10.67 13.12
CA PRO A 187 31.33 9.29 12.95
C PRO A 187 30.37 8.23 13.49
N ASN A 188 29.53 8.57 14.47
CA ASN A 188 28.59 7.65 15.09
C ASN A 188 27.31 7.45 14.26
N ASN A 189 26.94 8.46 13.47
CA ASN A 189 25.69 8.48 12.74
C ASN A 189 25.88 8.36 11.22
N ARG A 190 27.05 8.70 10.68
CA ARG A 190 27.34 8.70 9.23
C ARG A 190 27.46 7.28 8.68
N SER A 191 27.01 7.09 7.46
CA SER A 191 27.30 5.92 6.63
C SER A 191 28.32 6.28 5.55
N LEU A 192 29.37 5.47 5.39
CA LEU A 192 30.35 5.61 4.33
C LEU A 192 30.09 4.56 3.26
N ILE A 193 30.02 5.00 2.00
CA ILE A 193 29.87 4.14 0.83
C ILE A 193 31.18 4.16 0.07
N GLN A 194 31.75 2.99 -0.19
CA GLN A 194 32.90 2.86 -1.07
C GLN A 194 32.42 2.71 -2.51
N VAL A 195 32.70 3.68 -3.37
CA VAL A 195 32.44 3.60 -4.80
C VAL A 195 33.54 2.76 -5.44
N LYS A 196 33.16 1.74 -6.20
CA LYS A 196 34.05 0.89 -6.98
C LYS A 196 33.59 0.91 -8.43
N ILE A 197 34.56 0.83 -9.35
CA ILE A 197 34.31 0.61 -10.77
C ILE A 197 34.60 -0.87 -11.01
N ASP A 198 33.57 -1.64 -11.30
CA ASP A 198 33.67 -3.08 -11.55
C ASP A 198 34.05 -3.34 -13.03
N ASP A 199 33.51 -2.53 -13.95
CA ASP A 199 33.80 -2.56 -15.37
C ASP A 199 33.92 -1.15 -15.89
N GLU A 200 35.11 -0.83 -16.38
CA GLU A 200 35.47 0.53 -16.86
C GLU A 200 34.72 0.90 -18.14
N GLU A 201 34.55 -0.05 -19.07
CA GLU A 201 33.91 0.18 -20.36
C GLU A 201 32.41 0.43 -20.20
N SER A 202 31.73 -0.38 -19.39
CA SER A 202 30.30 -0.22 -19.04
C SER A 202 30.06 1.10 -18.29
N SER A 203 30.92 1.43 -17.33
CA SER A 203 30.82 2.68 -16.58
C SER A 203 31.00 3.91 -17.50
N LYS A 204 31.94 3.87 -18.43
CA LYS A 204 32.14 4.93 -19.42
C LYS A 204 30.90 5.11 -20.29
N GLY A 205 30.30 4.02 -20.77
CA GLY A 205 29.07 4.07 -21.57
C GLY A 205 27.93 4.77 -20.84
N ILE A 206 27.70 4.44 -19.56
CA ILE A 206 26.66 5.08 -18.74
C ILE A 206 26.93 6.58 -18.56
N PHE A 207 28.20 6.98 -18.34
CA PHE A 207 28.55 8.40 -18.23
C PHE A 207 28.32 9.13 -19.54
N GLU A 208 28.66 8.53 -20.69
CA GLU A 208 28.41 9.12 -22.01
C GLU A 208 26.92 9.29 -22.29
N ASP A 209 26.10 8.28 -21.96
CA ASP A 209 24.66 8.32 -22.15
C ASP A 209 23.97 9.38 -21.25
N LEU A 210 24.37 9.48 -19.99
CA LEU A 210 23.69 10.36 -19.03
C LEU A 210 24.24 11.79 -19.03
N MET A 211 25.52 11.99 -19.30
CA MET A 211 26.20 13.28 -19.18
C MET A 211 26.82 13.77 -20.48
N GLY A 212 26.79 12.99 -21.58
CA GLY A 212 27.25 13.38 -22.88
C GLY A 212 26.43 14.51 -23.53
N GLU A 213 26.95 15.11 -24.60
CA GLU A 213 26.29 16.21 -25.32
C GLU A 213 25.03 15.74 -26.07
N ASN A 214 24.97 14.46 -26.43
CA ASN A 214 23.82 13.89 -27.15
C ASN A 214 22.65 13.61 -26.22
N VAL A 215 21.50 14.22 -26.51
CA VAL A 215 20.30 14.12 -25.69
C VAL A 215 19.54 12.80 -25.90
N LEU A 216 19.62 12.21 -27.09
CA LEU A 216 18.80 11.05 -27.46
C LEU A 216 19.09 9.81 -26.59
N PRO A 217 20.35 9.36 -26.39
CA PRO A 217 20.67 8.23 -25.52
C PRO A 217 20.19 8.43 -24.10
N ARG A 218 20.33 9.65 -23.56
CA ARG A 218 19.81 9.99 -22.21
C ARG A 218 18.30 9.84 -22.12
N LYS A 219 17.58 10.33 -23.13
CA LYS A 219 16.12 10.21 -23.19
C LYS A 219 15.68 8.74 -23.21
N GLU A 220 16.28 7.93 -24.09
CA GLU A 220 16.01 6.51 -24.22
C GLU A 220 16.32 5.74 -22.92
N PHE A 221 17.43 6.08 -22.25
CA PHE A 221 17.78 5.50 -20.96
C PHE A 221 16.72 5.80 -19.89
N ILE A 222 16.27 7.05 -19.79
CA ILE A 222 15.24 7.47 -18.82
C ILE A 222 13.91 6.80 -19.11
N GLU A 223 13.47 6.79 -20.38
CA GLU A 223 12.20 6.18 -20.77
C GLU A 223 12.19 4.66 -20.52
N SER A 224 13.28 3.96 -20.85
CA SER A 224 13.39 2.52 -20.64
C SER A 224 13.40 2.09 -19.17
N ARG A 225 13.74 2.99 -18.25
CA ARG A 225 13.84 2.72 -16.82
C ARG A 225 12.80 3.44 -15.98
N ALA A 226 11.86 4.14 -16.60
CA ALA A 226 10.85 4.95 -15.91
C ALA A 226 10.01 4.13 -14.90
N GLU A 227 9.68 2.88 -15.22
CA GLU A 227 8.90 2.00 -14.36
C GLU A 227 9.67 1.48 -13.13
N SER A 228 11.00 1.52 -13.17
CA SER A 228 11.87 1.03 -12.09
C SER A 228 12.34 2.12 -11.14
N VAL A 229 11.98 3.36 -11.40
CA VAL A 229 12.43 4.51 -10.60
C VAL A 229 11.70 4.54 -9.27
N THR A 230 12.45 4.61 -8.18
CA THR A 230 11.97 4.84 -6.83
C THR A 230 12.57 6.14 -6.29
N ASN A 231 11.85 6.78 -5.36
CA ASN A 231 12.33 8.01 -4.69
C ASN A 231 12.60 9.19 -5.64
N LEU A 232 11.68 9.44 -6.57
CA LEU A 232 11.74 10.65 -7.38
C LEU A 232 11.69 11.90 -6.51
N ASP A 233 12.60 12.81 -6.75
CA ASP A 233 12.65 14.13 -6.13
C ASP A 233 11.80 15.10 -6.95
N ILE A 234 10.50 15.21 -6.58
CA ILE A 234 9.49 16.03 -7.26
C ILE A 234 9.27 17.31 -6.47
#